data_9a6c1c26b1567fac2ce05f70b632af11
#
_entry.id   9a6c1c26b1567fac2ce05f70b632af11
#
_cell.length_a   1.000
_cell.length_b   1.000
_cell.length_c   1.000
_cell.angle_alpha   90.00
_cell.angle_beta   90.00
_cell.angle_gamma   90.00
#
_symmetry.space_group_name_H-M   'P 1'
#
loop_
_entity.id
_entity.type
_entity.pdbx_description
1 polymer ?
#
loop_
_entity_poly.entity_id
_entity_poly.type
_entity_poly.pdbx_seq_one_letter_code
_entity_poly.pdbx_strand_id
1 'polypeptide(L)'
;MTKRGFGKRLALGAVVVSVLTMPGLRAQQDQPVTEGGNKAGTLIKIGDVLSGELNTLRTHGGKKSKAATYQLTSVAHRLPPPGGLCGLETGPETFQIVTNGDGDVAKLKGFVGKEISLRVDEIACAEAAGQMSEAVVTRWSVVTKR
;
A
#
# COMPACT_ATOMS: atom_id res chain seq x y z
N MET A 1 -54.37 -0.12 32.67
CA MET A 1 -55.78 0.22 32.38
C MET A 1 -55.91 0.49 30.89
N THR A 2 -56.75 -0.37 30.25
CA THR A 2 -57.67 -0.09 29.17
C THR A 2 -57.06 0.27 27.80
N LYS A 3 -57.34 -0.35 26.74
CA LYS A 3 -58.31 -1.24 26.04
C LYS A 3 -58.13 -0.99 24.54
N ARG A 4 -57.88 -2.05 23.80
CA ARG A 4 -58.76 -2.60 22.74
C ARG A 4 -59.08 -1.68 21.54
N GLY A 5 -58.75 -2.19 20.37
CA GLY A 5 -59.30 -1.77 19.09
C GLY A 5 -59.00 -2.76 18.00
N PHE A 6 -59.89 -3.72 17.89
CA PHE A 6 -59.98 -4.81 16.91
C PHE A 6 -60.56 -4.23 15.62
N GLY A 7 -60.08 -4.59 14.47
CA GLY A 7 -60.61 -4.20 13.18
C GLY A 7 -60.18 -5.08 12.04
N LYS A 8 -60.81 -6.27 11.93
CA LYS A 8 -60.83 -7.12 10.75
C LYS A 8 -61.54 -6.42 9.60
N ARG A 9 -60.98 -6.41 8.42
CA ARG A 9 -61.75 -6.50 7.16
C ARG A 9 -60.98 -7.30 6.13
N LEU A 10 -61.55 -8.45 5.77
CA LEU A 10 -61.28 -9.20 4.57
C LEU A 10 -61.82 -8.42 3.35
N ALA A 11 -61.08 -8.44 2.27
CA ALA A 11 -61.66 -8.34 0.92
C ALA A 11 -60.82 -9.22 -0.02
N LEU A 12 -61.52 -10.25 -0.48
CA LEU A 12 -61.11 -11.09 -1.63
C LEU A 12 -61.19 -10.25 -2.92
N GLY A 13 -60.31 -10.44 -3.82
CA GLY A 13 -60.39 -9.91 -5.18
C GLY A 13 -59.45 -10.67 -6.10
N ALA A 14 -60.06 -11.44 -6.98
CA ALA A 14 -59.53 -12.46 -7.85
C ALA A 14 -58.57 -11.97 -8.93
N VAL A 15 -57.61 -12.84 -9.22
CA VAL A 15 -57.17 -13.46 -10.51
C VAL A 15 -57.21 -12.54 -11.75
N VAL A 16 -56.03 -12.29 -12.33
CA VAL A 16 -55.79 -12.44 -13.76
C VAL A 16 -54.35 -12.95 -13.98
N VAL A 17 -54.26 -14.15 -14.47
CA VAL A 17 -53.07 -14.74 -15.04
C VAL A 17 -52.88 -14.14 -16.42
N SER A 18 -51.76 -13.50 -16.66
CA SER A 18 -51.28 -13.25 -18.03
C SER A 18 -49.82 -13.64 -18.10
N VAL A 19 -49.63 -14.86 -18.57
CA VAL A 19 -48.30 -15.35 -18.99
C VAL A 19 -47.98 -14.66 -20.30
N LEU A 20 -46.98 -13.82 -20.27
CA LEU A 20 -46.27 -13.37 -21.47
C LEU A 20 -44.79 -13.71 -21.27
N THR A 21 -44.41 -14.86 -21.75
CA THR A 21 -43.04 -15.27 -21.96
C THR A 21 -42.42 -14.40 -23.05
N MET A 22 -41.52 -13.52 -22.69
CA MET A 22 -40.56 -12.98 -23.62
C MET A 22 -39.16 -13.41 -23.15
N PRO A 23 -38.39 -14.10 -24.01
CA PRO A 23 -36.97 -14.33 -23.76
C PRO A 23 -36.24 -13.01 -24.07
N GLY A 24 -36.16 -12.13 -23.08
CA GLY A 24 -35.29 -10.98 -23.16
C GLY A 24 -33.84 -11.43 -22.93
N LEU A 25 -33.03 -11.31 -23.97
CA LEU A 25 -31.58 -11.33 -23.86
C LEU A 25 -31.18 -10.36 -22.74
N ARG A 26 -30.79 -10.92 -21.61
CA ARG A 26 -30.02 -10.17 -20.63
C ARG A 26 -28.65 -9.99 -21.22
N ALA A 27 -28.43 -8.84 -21.84
CA ALA A 27 -27.09 -8.31 -21.92
C ALA A 27 -26.55 -8.28 -20.48
N GLN A 28 -25.64 -9.16 -20.17
CA GLN A 28 -24.79 -9.01 -19.01
C GLN A 28 -24.07 -7.69 -19.20
N GLN A 29 -24.55 -6.66 -18.50
CA GLN A 29 -23.71 -5.52 -18.22
C GLN A 29 -22.56 -6.08 -17.38
N ASP A 30 -21.40 -6.22 -18.01
CA ASP A 30 -20.13 -6.25 -17.34
C ASP A 30 -20.05 -4.98 -16.51
N GLN A 31 -20.57 -5.03 -15.30
CA GLN A 31 -20.16 -4.10 -14.27
C GLN A 31 -18.67 -4.40 -14.08
N PRO A 32 -17.79 -3.41 -14.24
CA PRO A 32 -16.44 -3.58 -13.77
C PRO A 32 -16.55 -3.88 -12.28
N VAL A 33 -16.30 -5.13 -11.94
CA VAL A 33 -16.09 -5.55 -10.55
C VAL A 33 -14.94 -4.67 -10.11
N THR A 34 -15.23 -3.68 -9.28
CA THR A 34 -14.21 -2.97 -8.53
C THR A 34 -13.68 -4.02 -7.55
N GLU A 35 -12.77 -4.83 -8.03
CA GLU A 35 -11.95 -5.66 -7.17
C GLU A 35 -11.20 -4.70 -6.24
N GLY A 36 -11.75 -4.48 -5.06
CA GLY A 36 -11.02 -4.05 -3.89
C GLY A 36 -10.08 -5.17 -3.42
N GLY A 37 -9.46 -5.86 -4.36
CA GLY A 37 -8.35 -6.74 -4.09
C GLY A 37 -7.13 -5.87 -3.87
N ASN A 38 -6.48 -6.02 -2.71
CA ASN A 38 -5.16 -5.49 -2.43
C ASN A 38 -4.24 -5.83 -3.60
N LYS A 39 -4.06 -4.85 -4.51
CA LYS A 39 -3.15 -5.04 -5.64
C LYS A 39 -1.76 -5.19 -5.06
N ALA A 40 -1.18 -6.37 -5.19
CA ALA A 40 0.22 -6.58 -4.89
C ALA A 40 1.03 -5.46 -5.55
N GLY A 41 1.97 -4.88 -4.79
CA GLY A 41 2.75 -3.75 -5.24
C GLY A 41 3.48 -4.01 -6.56
N THR A 42 3.77 -2.95 -7.28
CA THR A 42 4.53 -3.00 -8.54
C THR A 42 5.91 -3.58 -8.29
N LEU A 43 6.36 -4.49 -9.17
CA LEU A 43 7.72 -5.03 -9.08
C LEU A 43 8.74 -3.91 -9.29
N ILE A 44 9.61 -3.71 -8.30
CA ILE A 44 10.80 -2.87 -8.44
C ILE A 44 11.98 -3.75 -8.89
N LYS A 45 12.71 -3.30 -9.88
CA LYS A 45 13.91 -3.98 -10.39
C LYS A 45 15.15 -3.21 -9.94
N ILE A 46 16.27 -3.88 -9.92
CA ILE A 46 17.57 -3.21 -9.72
C ILE A 46 17.78 -2.20 -10.86
N GLY A 47 18.09 -0.96 -10.49
CA GLY A 47 18.22 0.17 -11.41
C GLY A 47 16.95 1.01 -11.59
N ASP A 48 15.80 0.52 -11.09
CA ASP A 48 14.56 1.30 -11.10
C ASP A 48 14.59 2.46 -10.10
N VAL A 49 13.67 3.38 -10.27
CA VAL A 49 13.53 4.56 -9.41
C VAL A 49 12.42 4.34 -8.39
N LEU A 50 12.78 4.40 -7.12
CA LEU A 50 11.88 4.41 -5.99
C LEU A 50 11.63 5.86 -5.58
N SER A 51 10.38 6.29 -5.61
CA SER A 51 9.98 7.65 -5.23
C SER A 51 9.10 7.62 -4.00
N GLY A 52 9.26 8.58 -3.11
CA GLY A 52 8.47 8.69 -1.90
C GLY A 52 8.92 9.82 -1.00
N GLU A 53 8.28 9.93 0.14
CA GLU A 53 8.63 10.92 1.17
C GLU A 53 9.78 10.40 2.03
N LEU A 54 10.82 11.22 2.18
CA LEU A 54 11.98 10.91 3.00
C LEU A 54 11.80 11.43 4.42
N ASN A 55 11.84 10.53 5.39
CA ASN A 55 11.73 10.84 6.80
C ASN A 55 12.98 10.39 7.56
N THR A 56 13.20 10.95 8.76
CA THR A 56 14.23 10.47 9.69
C THR A 56 13.59 9.81 10.89
N LEU A 57 14.03 8.59 11.18
CA LEU A 57 13.66 7.89 12.40
C LEU A 57 14.77 8.06 13.44
N ARG A 58 14.39 8.42 14.66
CA ARG A 58 15.30 8.47 15.80
C ARG A 58 15.00 7.30 16.70
N THR A 59 15.93 6.38 16.83
CA THR A 59 15.83 5.34 17.85
C THR A 59 16.10 5.93 19.22
N HIS A 60 15.13 5.84 20.11
CA HIS A 60 15.28 6.22 21.52
C HIS A 60 16.02 5.09 22.27
N GLY A 61 17.26 4.89 21.96
CA GLY A 61 18.06 3.82 22.55
C GLY A 61 19.48 4.27 22.87
N GLY A 62 19.69 4.68 24.11
CA GLY A 62 21.02 4.77 24.74
C GLY A 62 21.92 5.92 24.25
N LYS A 63 22.83 6.34 25.11
CA LYS A 63 23.75 7.49 24.97
C LYS A 63 24.70 7.46 23.74
N LYS A 64 24.61 6.47 22.84
CA LYS A 64 25.57 6.29 21.74
C LYS A 64 24.96 6.25 20.31
N SER A 65 23.65 6.32 20.16
CA SER A 65 23.03 6.27 18.82
C SER A 65 22.51 7.64 18.40
N LYS A 66 23.40 8.51 17.92
CA LYS A 66 23.04 9.77 17.26
C LYS A 66 22.87 9.62 15.74
N ALA A 67 22.97 8.41 15.21
CA ALA A 67 22.78 8.18 13.78
C ALA A 67 21.28 8.27 13.46
N ALA A 68 20.91 9.26 12.67
CA ALA A 68 19.56 9.33 12.09
C ALA A 68 19.42 8.20 11.08
N THR A 69 18.39 7.37 11.23
CA THR A 69 18.00 6.39 10.21
C THR A 69 17.07 7.07 9.22
N TYR A 70 17.39 7.03 7.96
CA TYR A 70 16.54 7.55 6.89
C TYR A 70 15.56 6.49 6.45
N GLN A 71 14.29 6.88 6.32
CA GLN A 71 13.21 6.03 5.84
C GLN A 71 12.51 6.73 4.68
N LEU A 72 12.33 6.01 3.59
CA LEU A 72 11.50 6.42 2.47
C LEU A 72 10.15 5.72 2.59
N THR A 73 9.06 6.49 2.58
CA THR A 73 7.70 5.96 2.50
C THR A 73 7.20 6.12 1.07
N SER A 74 6.81 5.01 0.46
CA SER A 74 6.37 4.94 -0.93
C SER A 74 5.06 4.16 -1.03
N VAL A 75 4.57 3.94 -2.24
CA VAL A 75 3.53 2.94 -2.50
C VAL A 75 4.10 1.53 -2.34
N ALA A 76 3.23 0.54 -2.15
CA ALA A 76 3.66 -0.85 -2.04
C ALA A 76 4.45 -1.32 -3.26
N HIS A 77 5.56 -2.01 -3.03
CA HIS A 77 6.40 -2.59 -4.06
C HIS A 77 6.64 -4.08 -3.80
N ARG A 78 6.81 -4.83 -4.87
CA ARG A 78 7.35 -6.19 -4.81
C ARG A 78 8.84 -6.10 -5.08
N LEU A 79 9.65 -6.75 -4.26
CA LEU A 79 11.09 -6.81 -4.44
C LEU A 79 11.50 -7.89 -5.46
N PRO A 80 12.70 -7.77 -6.05
CA PRO A 80 13.28 -8.86 -6.85
C PRO A 80 13.39 -10.14 -6.02
N PRO A 81 13.38 -11.33 -6.64
CA PRO A 81 13.64 -12.57 -5.94
C PRO A 81 15.02 -12.53 -5.23
N PRO A 82 15.15 -13.11 -4.02
CA PRO A 82 14.14 -13.91 -3.29
C PRO A 82 13.17 -13.08 -2.44
N GLY A 83 13.28 -11.75 -2.35
CA GLY A 83 12.53 -10.90 -1.44
C GLY A 83 11.01 -10.95 -1.65
N GLY A 84 10.57 -10.82 -2.88
CA GLY A 84 9.15 -10.88 -3.19
C GLY A 84 8.32 -9.81 -2.46
N LEU A 85 7.32 -10.23 -1.71
CA LEU A 85 6.46 -9.34 -0.91
C LEU A 85 6.99 -9.12 0.53
N CYS A 86 8.15 -9.64 0.89
CA CYS A 86 8.71 -9.58 2.25
C CYS A 86 7.75 -10.15 3.34
N GLY A 87 6.92 -11.12 3.01
CA GLY A 87 5.92 -11.68 3.91
C GLY A 87 4.70 -10.78 4.16
N LEU A 88 4.57 -9.69 3.42
CA LEU A 88 3.44 -8.75 3.49
C LEU A 88 2.39 -9.07 2.42
N GLU A 89 1.18 -8.58 2.60
CA GLU A 89 0.08 -8.82 1.67
C GLU A 89 0.28 -8.11 0.32
N THR A 90 0.72 -6.85 0.36
CA THR A 90 0.91 -5.99 -0.81
C THR A 90 2.38 -5.76 -1.18
N GLY A 91 3.29 -6.07 -0.26
CA GLY A 91 4.71 -5.76 -0.32
C GLY A 91 5.08 -4.52 0.50
N PRO A 92 6.39 -4.26 0.69
CA PRO A 92 6.87 -3.16 1.50
C PRO A 92 6.47 -1.79 0.94
N GLU A 93 6.09 -0.91 1.86
CA GLU A 93 5.81 0.51 1.63
C GLU A 93 6.84 1.40 2.31
N THR A 94 7.57 0.86 3.28
CA THR A 94 8.60 1.58 4.03
C THR A 94 9.99 0.99 3.75
N PHE A 95 10.92 1.85 3.39
CA PHE A 95 12.27 1.48 2.95
C PHE A 95 13.30 2.21 3.78
N GLN A 96 14.10 1.47 4.53
CA GLN A 96 15.26 2.04 5.22
C GLN A 96 16.37 2.35 4.20
N ILE A 97 16.85 3.58 4.17
CA ILE A 97 17.94 3.99 3.30
C ILE A 97 19.24 3.94 4.10
N VAL A 98 20.12 3.01 3.76
CA VAL A 98 21.41 2.85 4.42
C VAL A 98 22.35 3.93 3.92
N THR A 99 23.03 4.61 4.86
CA THR A 99 24.05 5.61 4.56
C THR A 99 25.43 5.07 4.93
N ASN A 100 26.37 5.13 3.99
CA ASN A 100 27.72 4.59 4.14
C ASN A 100 28.74 5.69 4.49
N GLY A 101 28.30 6.76 5.12
CA GLY A 101 29.17 7.85 5.57
C GLY A 101 28.50 9.22 5.47
N ASP A 102 29.27 10.23 5.86
CA ASP A 102 28.77 11.62 5.95
C ASP A 102 28.32 12.19 4.60
N GLY A 103 28.94 11.72 3.51
CA GLY A 103 28.56 12.12 2.15
C GLY A 103 27.12 11.72 1.78
N ASP A 104 26.69 10.51 2.17
CA ASP A 104 25.33 10.05 1.91
C ASP A 104 24.32 10.78 2.82
N VAL A 105 24.70 10.98 4.08
CA VAL A 105 23.91 11.78 5.03
C VAL A 105 23.71 13.20 4.50
N ALA A 106 24.75 13.83 3.97
CA ALA A 106 24.67 15.17 3.41
C ALA A 106 23.72 15.25 2.20
N LYS A 107 23.73 14.23 1.33
CA LYS A 107 22.81 14.14 0.18
C LYS A 107 21.36 14.03 0.61
N LEU A 108 21.05 13.26 1.64
CA LEU A 108 19.68 13.00 2.09
C LEU A 108 19.12 14.10 2.98
N LYS A 109 19.98 14.74 3.77
CA LYS A 109 19.58 15.76 4.78
C LYS A 109 18.71 16.87 4.20
N GLY A 110 18.98 17.30 2.97
CA GLY A 110 18.23 18.36 2.30
C GLY A 110 16.84 17.97 1.82
N PHE A 111 16.54 16.67 1.83
CA PHE A 111 15.27 16.12 1.35
C PHE A 111 14.36 15.60 2.48
N VAL A 112 14.77 15.69 3.72
CA VAL A 112 13.94 15.25 4.87
C VAL A 112 12.63 16.04 4.89
N GLY A 113 11.51 15.32 4.98
CA GLY A 113 10.15 15.86 4.90
C GLY A 113 9.72 16.24 3.48
N LYS A 114 10.42 15.77 2.46
CA LYS A 114 10.12 16.04 1.05
C LYS A 114 10.08 14.76 0.25
N GLU A 115 9.42 14.84 -0.89
CA GLU A 115 9.45 13.77 -1.89
C GLU A 115 10.83 13.73 -2.58
N ILE A 116 11.41 12.54 -2.64
CA ILE A 116 12.67 12.26 -3.30
C ILE A 116 12.53 11.04 -4.21
N SER A 117 13.33 11.00 -5.26
CA SER A 117 13.47 9.83 -6.14
C SER A 117 14.88 9.26 -6.00
N LEU A 118 14.95 7.98 -5.67
CA LEU A 118 16.20 7.24 -5.53
C LEU A 118 16.26 6.14 -6.57
N ARG A 119 17.34 6.07 -7.32
CA ARG A 119 17.66 4.89 -8.10
C ARG A 119 18.16 3.82 -7.15
N VAL A 120 17.58 2.64 -7.23
CA VAL A 120 17.88 1.51 -6.34
C VAL A 120 18.83 0.56 -7.03
N ASP A 121 20.02 0.41 -6.47
CA ASP A 121 21.02 -0.50 -7.00
C ASP A 121 21.12 -1.79 -6.16
N GLU A 122 20.63 -1.78 -4.92
CA GLU A 122 20.53 -2.96 -4.06
C GLU A 122 19.42 -2.79 -3.03
N ILE A 123 18.53 -3.79 -2.93
CA ILE A 123 17.37 -3.80 -2.03
C ILE A 123 17.08 -5.20 -1.52
N ALA A 124 16.70 -5.31 -0.26
CA ALA A 124 16.31 -6.56 0.40
C ALA A 124 15.18 -6.34 1.39
N CYS A 125 14.52 -7.42 1.81
CA CYS A 125 13.58 -7.36 2.92
C CYS A 125 14.32 -7.05 4.23
N ALA A 126 13.65 -6.39 5.16
CA ALA A 126 14.16 -6.18 6.50
C ALA A 126 14.09 -7.49 7.30
N GLU A 127 15.25 -8.02 7.67
CA GLU A 127 15.35 -9.30 8.39
C GLU A 127 15.83 -9.12 9.84
N ALA A 128 16.50 -8.01 10.12
CA ALA A 128 17.10 -7.78 11.43
C ALA A 128 16.09 -7.25 12.44
N ALA A 129 16.12 -7.83 13.65
CA ALA A 129 15.37 -7.29 14.78
C ALA A 129 15.80 -5.84 15.05
N GLY A 130 14.81 -4.93 15.10
CA GLY A 130 15.06 -3.50 15.31
C GLY A 130 15.13 -2.67 14.03
N GLN A 131 14.99 -3.26 12.86
CA GLN A 131 14.71 -2.50 11.63
C GLN A 131 13.29 -1.95 11.71
N MET A 132 13.17 -0.64 11.44
CA MET A 132 11.90 0.09 11.56
C MET A 132 11.15 0.20 10.22
N SER A 133 11.70 -0.40 9.18
CA SER A 133 11.16 -0.41 7.83
C SER A 133 10.99 -1.85 7.35
N GLU A 134 10.12 -2.06 6.40
CA GLU A 134 9.78 -3.38 5.85
C GLU A 134 10.82 -3.89 4.86
N ALA A 135 11.55 -2.97 4.24
CA ALA A 135 12.67 -3.28 3.35
C ALA A 135 13.85 -2.34 3.60
N VAL A 136 15.00 -2.73 3.08
CA VAL A 136 16.28 -2.00 3.24
C VAL A 136 16.93 -1.79 1.89
N VAL A 137 17.27 -0.56 1.57
CA VAL A 137 18.03 -0.15 0.38
C VAL A 137 19.47 0.12 0.81
N THR A 138 20.38 -0.72 0.40
CA THR A 138 21.81 -0.66 0.80
C THR A 138 22.66 0.11 -0.18
N ARG A 139 22.29 0.10 -1.48
CA ARG A 139 22.96 0.91 -2.51
C ARG A 139 21.93 1.68 -3.32
N TRP A 140 22.20 2.96 -3.47
CA TRP A 140 21.28 3.91 -4.09
C TRP A 140 22.00 5.16 -4.60
N SER A 141 21.33 5.89 -5.47
CA SER A 141 21.74 7.23 -5.90
C SER A 141 20.53 8.16 -6.03
N VAL A 142 20.72 9.45 -5.73
CA VAL A 142 19.65 10.45 -5.88
C VAL A 142 19.44 10.76 -7.34
N VAL A 143 18.18 10.69 -7.80
CA VAL A 143 17.77 11.09 -9.14
C VAL A 143 17.31 12.55 -9.10
N THR A 144 18.13 13.44 -9.65
CA THR A 144 17.75 14.84 -9.82
C THR A 144 17.00 14.98 -11.15
N LYS A 145 15.74 15.41 -11.10
CA LYS A 145 15.03 15.85 -12.31
C LYS A 145 15.76 17.08 -12.85
N ARG A 146 16.34 16.98 -14.02
CA ARG A 146 16.81 18.14 -14.80
C ARG A 146 15.64 18.82 -15.47
#